data_921680cb89c92b490a70faf309c81f3a
#
_entry.id   921680cb89c92b490a70faf309c81f3a
#
_cell.length_a   1.000
_cell.length_b   1.000
_cell.length_c   1.000
_cell.angle_alpha   90.00
_cell.angle_beta   90.00
_cell.angle_gamma   90.00
#
_symmetry.space_group_name_H-M   'P 1'
#
loop_
_entity.id
_entity.type
_entity.pdbx_description
1 polymer ?
#
loop_
_entity_poly.entity_id
_entity_poly.type
_entity_poly.pdbx_seq_one_letter_code
_entity_poly.pdbx_strand_id
1 'polypeptide(L)'
;MAQSVLTPQSEDFPRWYQDVVAKGEMADNGPVRGTMVIRPYGWSIWERMQSEMDARIKETGAQNAYFPLFIPLSYYQREAEHVEGFSPELAVVTHAGGEELAEPIVVRPTSETVIGEFMAKWIQSYRDLPLLLNQWSNVVRWELRPRLFLRSSEFLWQEGHTAHASYKDANAFATKIHLEVYNDFLENVLAAPTYLGIKPASERFAGAINSMTAEGMMRDGKALQMATSHELGQNFARAFDIYFQSEEGQAELCFTSSWGASTRMVGGLIMLHGDDDGLVVPPRLAPIQAVVIAVRDESEVNDACERVAASFKSAGLRVRIDHGRGSFGRRVTDWEIKGVPLRVEVGPRDLKEGVVSLVRRDNGSKLTLSLDVVAETARTLLEEIQFDMFNAAKARLADNTHDVANVAEATEAAEDGFARLDWSQVGEAGEAQLKVNAITVRCLQRRDGSMPLNDTEDDLVCIVSKSY
;
A
#
# COMPACT_ATOMS: atom_id res chain seq x y z
N MET A 1 2.67 -28.98 -23.69
CA MET A 1 2.18 -27.90 -22.80
C MET A 1 2.73 -26.61 -23.38
N ALA A 2 1.91 -25.58 -23.59
CA ALA A 2 2.43 -24.28 -23.98
C ALA A 2 3.31 -23.77 -22.81
N GLN A 3 4.49 -23.26 -23.14
CA GLN A 3 5.41 -22.72 -22.15
C GLN A 3 4.72 -21.52 -21.48
N SER A 4 4.61 -21.51 -20.14
CA SER A 4 4.04 -20.39 -19.39
C SER A 4 4.77 -19.10 -19.76
N VAL A 5 4.01 -18.03 -19.94
CA VAL A 5 4.58 -16.70 -20.24
C VAL A 5 5.34 -16.15 -19.04
N LEU A 6 4.93 -16.52 -17.82
CA LEU A 6 5.53 -16.11 -16.54
C LEU A 6 6.26 -17.30 -15.90
N THR A 7 7.27 -17.01 -15.10
CA THR A 7 7.86 -17.99 -14.19
C THR A 7 6.79 -18.43 -13.17
N PRO A 8 6.55 -19.72 -12.90
CA PRO A 8 5.60 -20.15 -11.89
C PRO A 8 5.98 -19.65 -10.49
N GLN A 9 4.99 -19.25 -9.69
CA GLN A 9 5.21 -18.80 -8.29
C GLN A 9 5.91 -19.84 -7.44
N SER A 10 5.57 -21.11 -7.62
CA SER A 10 6.15 -22.22 -6.87
C SER A 10 7.60 -22.54 -7.25
N GLU A 11 8.07 -22.09 -8.41
CA GLU A 11 9.45 -22.28 -8.88
C GLU A 11 10.36 -21.15 -8.36
N ASP A 12 9.97 -19.90 -8.59
CA ASP A 12 10.72 -18.71 -8.16
C ASP A 12 9.78 -17.51 -8.00
N PHE A 13 9.27 -17.28 -6.78
CA PHE A 13 8.34 -16.19 -6.48
C PHE A 13 8.95 -14.79 -6.73
N PRO A 14 10.21 -14.49 -6.36
CA PRO A 14 10.88 -13.25 -6.73
C PRO A 14 10.98 -13.01 -8.25
N ARG A 15 11.24 -14.05 -9.03
CA ARG A 15 11.31 -13.97 -10.49
C ARG A 15 9.93 -13.78 -11.10
N TRP A 16 8.95 -14.53 -10.63
CA TRP A 16 7.54 -14.34 -11.00
C TRP A 16 7.10 -12.89 -10.81
N TYR A 17 7.42 -12.29 -9.64
CA TYR A 17 7.08 -10.89 -9.36
C TYR A 17 7.67 -9.93 -10.41
N GLN A 18 8.95 -10.11 -10.75
CA GLN A 18 9.62 -9.29 -11.77
C GLN A 18 8.98 -9.49 -13.16
N ASP A 19 8.65 -10.73 -13.53
CA ASP A 19 7.99 -11.03 -14.79
C ASP A 19 6.60 -10.37 -14.86
N VAL A 20 5.81 -10.42 -13.78
CA VAL A 20 4.50 -9.76 -13.72
C VAL A 20 4.63 -8.24 -13.84
N VAL A 21 5.56 -7.62 -13.12
CA VAL A 21 5.78 -6.18 -13.20
C VAL A 21 6.15 -5.75 -14.62
N ALA A 22 7.04 -6.48 -15.27
CA ALA A 22 7.49 -6.15 -16.63
C ALA A 22 6.41 -6.43 -17.69
N LYS A 23 5.83 -7.66 -17.71
CA LYS A 23 4.88 -8.10 -18.73
C LYS A 23 3.48 -7.52 -18.53
N GLY A 24 3.09 -7.22 -17.29
CA GLY A 24 1.88 -6.48 -16.93
C GLY A 24 1.96 -4.98 -17.24
N GLU A 25 3.09 -4.52 -17.77
CA GLU A 25 3.34 -3.10 -18.08
C GLU A 25 3.18 -2.17 -16.85
N MET A 26 3.66 -2.63 -15.69
CA MET A 26 3.53 -1.89 -14.44
C MET A 26 4.64 -0.86 -14.25
N ALA A 27 5.89 -1.28 -14.36
CA ALA A 27 7.05 -0.41 -14.19
C ALA A 27 8.31 -1.01 -14.84
N ASP A 28 9.27 -0.13 -15.11
CA ASP A 28 10.63 -0.45 -15.56
C ASP A 28 11.65 0.15 -14.58
N ASN A 29 12.89 -0.38 -14.58
CA ASN A 29 13.98 0.23 -13.82
C ASN A 29 14.32 1.61 -14.40
N GLY A 30 14.50 2.57 -13.50
CA GLY A 30 14.94 3.91 -13.88
C GLY A 30 16.45 3.97 -14.20
N PRO A 31 16.93 5.12 -14.72
CA PRO A 31 18.33 5.30 -15.12
C PRO A 31 19.30 5.35 -13.94
N VAL A 32 18.83 5.72 -12.76
CA VAL A 32 19.59 5.70 -11.50
C VAL A 32 19.19 4.43 -10.74
N ARG A 33 20.17 3.72 -10.20
CA ARG A 33 19.94 2.50 -9.43
C ARG A 33 18.93 2.76 -8.31
N GLY A 34 17.90 1.93 -8.24
CA GLY A 34 16.85 2.03 -7.23
C GLY A 34 15.72 2.99 -7.56
N THR A 35 15.80 3.73 -8.68
CA THR A 35 14.67 4.49 -9.20
C THR A 35 13.82 3.62 -10.14
N MET A 36 12.56 3.99 -10.35
CA MET A 36 11.65 3.29 -11.26
C MET A 36 10.89 4.25 -12.16
N VAL A 37 10.58 3.77 -13.36
CA VAL A 37 9.63 4.42 -14.27
C VAL A 37 8.32 3.66 -14.16
N ILE A 38 7.30 4.26 -13.57
CA ILE A 38 5.97 3.65 -13.50
C ILE A 38 5.30 3.86 -14.86
N ARG A 39 4.94 2.76 -15.53
CA ARG A 39 4.31 2.79 -16.85
C ARG A 39 2.83 3.21 -16.73
N PRO A 40 2.19 3.64 -17.83
CA PRO A 40 0.82 4.18 -17.78
C PRO A 40 -0.21 3.24 -17.11
N TYR A 41 -0.10 1.92 -17.28
CA TYR A 41 -1.02 0.98 -16.65
C TYR A 41 -0.80 0.92 -15.13
N GLY A 42 0.45 0.77 -14.70
CA GLY A 42 0.81 0.81 -13.27
C GLY A 42 0.46 2.16 -12.63
N TRP A 43 0.69 3.27 -13.35
CA TRP A 43 0.31 4.60 -12.91
C TRP A 43 -1.20 4.73 -12.69
N SER A 44 -2.00 4.22 -13.62
CA SER A 44 -3.47 4.26 -13.49
C SER A 44 -4.00 3.49 -12.29
N ILE A 45 -3.30 2.41 -11.84
CA ILE A 45 -3.64 1.71 -10.60
C ILE A 45 -3.27 2.59 -9.40
N TRP A 46 -2.08 3.21 -9.40
CA TRP A 46 -1.65 4.13 -8.34
C TRP A 46 -2.57 5.35 -8.21
N GLU A 47 -2.96 5.98 -9.30
CA GLU A 47 -3.91 7.10 -9.29
C GLU A 47 -5.24 6.74 -8.61
N ARG A 48 -5.72 5.50 -8.82
CA ARG A 48 -6.91 5.01 -8.14
C ARG A 48 -6.70 4.79 -6.65
N MET A 49 -5.57 4.20 -6.27
CA MET A 49 -5.20 4.06 -4.85
C MET A 49 -5.14 5.44 -4.18
N GLN A 50 -4.48 6.39 -4.85
CA GLN A 50 -4.38 7.77 -4.39
C GLN A 50 -5.76 8.42 -4.22
N SER A 51 -6.62 8.32 -5.23
CA SER A 51 -7.96 8.93 -5.20
C SER A 51 -8.84 8.38 -4.09
N GLU A 52 -8.84 7.04 -3.90
CA GLU A 52 -9.63 6.37 -2.87
C GLU A 52 -9.12 6.71 -1.45
N MET A 53 -7.81 6.77 -1.28
CA MET A 53 -7.21 7.12 0.00
C MET A 53 -7.35 8.61 0.31
N ASP A 54 -7.15 9.49 -0.66
CA ASP A 54 -7.26 10.94 -0.52
C ASP A 54 -8.68 11.37 -0.10
N ALA A 55 -9.71 10.70 -0.66
CA ALA A 55 -11.09 10.94 -0.28
C ALA A 55 -11.31 10.64 1.22
N ARG A 56 -10.85 9.48 1.70
CA ARG A 56 -10.93 9.08 3.11
C ARG A 56 -10.16 10.00 4.04
N ILE A 57 -8.96 10.40 3.63
CA ILE A 57 -8.13 11.36 4.39
C ILE A 57 -8.87 12.69 4.55
N LYS A 58 -9.44 13.22 3.49
CA LYS A 58 -10.20 14.48 3.53
C LYS A 58 -11.46 14.41 4.39
N GLU A 59 -12.12 13.27 4.44
CA GLU A 59 -13.26 13.03 5.33
C GLU A 59 -12.89 13.13 6.83
N THR A 60 -11.62 12.91 7.17
CA THR A 60 -11.14 13.14 8.56
C THR A 60 -10.96 14.63 8.91
N GLY A 61 -11.00 15.52 7.92
CA GLY A 61 -10.72 16.95 8.04
C GLY A 61 -9.28 17.34 7.71
N ALA A 62 -8.40 16.37 7.37
CA ALA A 62 -7.04 16.66 6.95
C ALA A 62 -7.02 17.33 5.57
N GLN A 63 -6.12 18.29 5.40
CA GLN A 63 -5.99 19.10 4.18
C GLN A 63 -4.67 18.83 3.47
N ASN A 64 -4.74 18.75 2.14
CA ASN A 64 -3.54 18.60 1.33
C ASN A 64 -2.72 19.89 1.32
N ALA A 65 -1.44 19.76 1.60
CA ALA A 65 -0.43 20.82 1.46
C ALA A 65 0.74 20.33 0.61
N TYR A 66 1.64 21.22 0.23
CA TYR A 66 2.86 20.89 -0.48
C TYR A 66 4.07 21.54 0.21
N PHE A 67 5.08 20.74 0.47
CA PHE A 67 6.36 21.16 1.03
C PHE A 67 7.49 20.87 0.04
N PRO A 68 8.57 21.67 0.03
CA PRO A 68 9.63 21.54 -0.96
C PRO A 68 10.40 20.22 -0.87
N LEU A 69 10.89 19.79 -2.03
CA LEU A 69 11.72 18.58 -2.16
C LEU A 69 13.07 18.71 -1.44
N PHE A 70 13.65 19.91 -1.49
CA PHE A 70 14.96 20.19 -0.93
C PHE A 70 14.85 20.78 0.47
N ILE A 71 15.59 20.21 1.41
CA ILE A 71 15.59 20.59 2.82
C ILE A 71 17.04 20.91 3.22
N PRO A 72 17.31 22.02 3.94
CA PRO A 72 18.64 22.31 4.46
C PRO A 72 19.17 21.14 5.31
N LEU A 73 20.46 20.77 5.16
CA LEU A 73 21.06 19.69 5.94
C LEU A 73 21.02 20.01 7.44
N SER A 74 21.12 21.27 7.81
CA SER A 74 21.04 21.74 9.21
C SER A 74 19.75 21.35 9.92
N TYR A 75 18.63 21.20 9.18
CA TYR A 75 17.37 20.76 9.78
C TYR A 75 17.46 19.33 10.29
N TYR A 76 18.09 18.42 9.54
CA TYR A 76 18.31 17.05 9.98
C TYR A 76 19.32 16.93 11.10
N GLN A 77 20.33 17.82 11.15
CA GLN A 77 21.28 17.86 12.25
C GLN A 77 20.57 18.25 13.56
N ARG A 78 19.66 19.25 13.51
CA ARG A 78 18.85 19.66 14.65
C ARG A 78 17.92 18.53 15.12
N GLU A 79 17.32 17.80 14.21
CA GLU A 79 16.47 16.66 14.54
C GLU A 79 17.28 15.53 15.19
N ALA A 80 18.45 15.18 14.65
CA ALA A 80 19.32 14.14 15.18
C ALA A 80 19.81 14.44 16.62
N GLU A 81 19.90 15.70 17.02
CA GLU A 81 20.24 16.11 18.39
C GLU A 81 19.10 15.83 19.39
N HIS A 82 17.87 15.75 18.93
CA HIS A 82 16.68 15.62 19.76
C HIS A 82 15.92 14.29 19.61
N VAL A 83 16.20 13.55 18.52
CA VAL A 83 15.51 12.29 18.21
C VAL A 83 16.54 11.17 18.12
N GLU A 84 16.59 10.34 19.15
CA GLU A 84 17.50 9.19 19.22
C GLU A 84 17.21 8.17 18.10
N GLY A 85 18.26 7.70 17.43
CA GLY A 85 18.15 6.70 16.38
C GLY A 85 17.71 7.22 15.00
N PHE A 86 17.49 8.53 14.85
CA PHE A 86 17.16 9.13 13.55
C PHE A 86 18.42 9.27 12.69
N SER A 87 18.61 8.34 11.75
CA SER A 87 19.74 8.36 10.81
C SER A 87 19.27 7.88 9.44
N PRO A 88 18.51 8.72 8.70
CA PRO A 88 18.02 8.35 7.37
C PRO A 88 19.20 8.26 6.38
N GLU A 89 19.11 7.31 5.44
CA GLU A 89 20.04 7.21 4.29
C GLU A 89 19.78 8.38 3.33
N LEU A 90 20.52 9.47 3.49
CA LEU A 90 20.29 10.73 2.82
C LEU A 90 20.92 10.79 1.43
N ALA A 91 20.20 11.34 0.47
CA ALA A 91 20.75 11.86 -0.78
C ALA A 91 21.08 13.35 -0.58
N VAL A 92 22.36 13.70 -0.55
CA VAL A 92 22.84 15.06 -0.26
C VAL A 92 23.30 15.72 -1.54
N VAL A 93 22.82 16.94 -1.80
CA VAL A 93 23.24 17.78 -2.92
C VAL A 93 24.20 18.84 -2.40
N THR A 94 25.42 18.85 -2.93
CA THR A 94 26.49 19.78 -2.54
C THR A 94 26.76 20.86 -3.59
N HIS A 95 26.28 20.67 -4.83
CA HIS A 95 26.46 21.60 -5.95
C HIS A 95 25.13 21.88 -6.64
N ALA A 96 24.87 23.14 -6.96
CA ALA A 96 23.74 23.56 -7.77
C ALA A 96 24.09 24.86 -8.51
N GLY A 97 23.48 25.09 -9.69
CA GLY A 97 23.77 26.28 -10.50
C GLY A 97 25.20 26.35 -11.05
N GLY A 98 25.96 25.24 -11.00
CA GLY A 98 27.35 25.19 -11.43
C GLY A 98 28.38 25.48 -10.33
N GLU A 99 27.94 25.76 -9.11
CA GLU A 99 28.80 26.11 -7.96
C GLU A 99 28.52 25.21 -6.76
N GLU A 100 29.48 25.15 -5.82
CA GLU A 100 29.29 24.51 -4.53
C GLU A 100 28.33 25.32 -3.66
N LEU A 101 27.38 24.65 -3.04
CA LEU A 101 26.43 25.28 -2.14
C LEU A 101 27.09 25.70 -0.83
N ALA A 102 26.80 26.89 -0.33
CA ALA A 102 27.25 27.36 0.97
C ALA A 102 26.73 26.45 2.12
N GLU A 103 25.57 25.87 1.96
CA GLU A 103 25.00 24.85 2.83
C GLU A 103 24.50 23.68 1.95
N PRO A 104 24.91 22.45 2.21
CA PRO A 104 24.36 21.28 1.53
C PRO A 104 22.85 21.14 1.79
N ILE A 105 22.14 20.64 0.78
CA ILE A 105 20.72 20.37 0.88
C ILE A 105 20.46 18.87 0.70
N VAL A 106 19.38 18.40 1.31
CA VAL A 106 18.96 17.00 1.30
C VAL A 106 17.74 16.85 0.42
N VAL A 107 17.74 15.83 -0.43
CA VAL A 107 16.51 15.38 -1.08
C VAL A 107 15.68 14.68 0.00
N ARG A 108 14.49 15.18 0.32
CA ARG A 108 13.68 14.71 1.48
C ARG A 108 13.54 13.20 1.54
N PRO A 109 13.92 12.52 2.64
CA PRO A 109 13.62 11.11 2.90
C PRO A 109 12.27 10.94 3.60
N THR A 110 11.79 11.99 4.22
CA THR A 110 10.52 12.21 4.92
C THR A 110 10.41 13.72 5.21
N SER A 111 9.25 14.20 5.61
CA SER A 111 9.00 15.64 5.70
C SER A 111 8.77 16.16 7.12
N GLU A 112 8.96 15.34 8.18
CA GLU A 112 8.78 15.78 9.58
C GLU A 112 9.54 17.07 9.87
N THR A 113 10.80 17.18 9.39
CA THR A 113 11.68 18.32 9.66
C THR A 113 11.12 19.61 9.06
N VAL A 114 10.82 19.62 7.75
CA VAL A 114 10.32 20.82 7.09
C VAL A 114 8.90 21.16 7.52
N ILE A 115 8.05 20.17 7.73
CA ILE A 115 6.68 20.39 8.18
C ILE A 115 6.68 20.92 9.62
N GLY A 116 7.51 20.36 10.52
CA GLY A 116 7.67 20.84 11.88
C GLY A 116 8.07 22.31 11.97
N GLU A 117 9.04 22.73 11.16
CA GLU A 117 9.46 24.13 11.05
C GLU A 117 8.31 25.07 10.63
N PHE A 118 7.43 24.62 9.72
CA PHE A 118 6.29 25.43 9.30
C PHE A 118 5.11 25.35 10.27
N MET A 119 4.90 24.21 10.93
CA MET A 119 3.93 24.11 12.02
C MET A 119 4.24 25.12 13.13
N ALA A 120 5.52 25.25 13.53
CA ALA A 120 5.94 26.23 14.53
C ALA A 120 5.63 27.69 14.12
N LYS A 121 5.65 27.98 12.80
CA LYS A 121 5.30 29.31 12.30
C LYS A 121 3.80 29.54 12.20
N TRP A 122 3.02 28.52 11.89
CA TRP A 122 1.57 28.65 11.65
C TRP A 122 0.74 28.53 12.92
N ILE A 123 1.20 27.72 13.88
CA ILE A 123 0.52 27.54 15.15
C ILE A 123 0.94 28.66 16.11
N GLN A 124 0.00 29.49 16.55
CA GLN A 124 0.24 30.57 17.49
C GLN A 124 -0.60 30.39 18.76
N SER A 125 -1.80 29.82 18.64
CA SER A 125 -2.73 29.65 19.76
C SER A 125 -3.50 28.34 19.65
N TYR A 126 -4.20 27.98 20.72
CA TYR A 126 -5.09 26.81 20.76
C TYR A 126 -6.16 26.81 19.66
N ARG A 127 -6.48 27.99 19.09
CA ARG A 127 -7.47 28.13 18.00
C ARG A 127 -6.97 27.64 16.66
N ASP A 128 -5.65 27.48 16.52
CA ASP A 128 -5.02 26.97 15.31
C ASP A 128 -4.92 25.42 15.34
N LEU A 129 -5.36 24.80 16.44
CA LEU A 129 -5.34 23.35 16.66
C LEU A 129 -6.74 22.74 16.60
N PRO A 130 -6.89 21.49 16.11
CA PRO A 130 -5.79 20.69 15.55
C PRO A 130 -5.38 21.18 14.16
N LEU A 131 -4.09 21.17 13.87
CA LEU A 131 -3.57 21.36 12.52
C LEU A 131 -3.36 19.98 11.88
N LEU A 132 -4.10 19.70 10.80
CA LEU A 132 -4.18 18.39 10.15
C LEU A 132 -3.72 18.51 8.71
N LEU A 133 -2.51 18.06 8.40
CA LEU A 133 -1.89 18.19 7.08
C LEU A 133 -1.67 16.83 6.44
N ASN A 134 -1.83 16.78 5.13
CA ASN A 134 -1.47 15.67 4.27
C ASN A 134 -0.67 16.14 3.08
N GLN A 135 0.26 15.33 2.59
CA GLN A 135 1.04 15.60 1.40
C GLN A 135 1.14 14.36 0.53
N TRP A 136 0.87 14.51 -0.77
CA TRP A 136 1.22 13.54 -1.80
C TRP A 136 2.53 13.96 -2.45
N SER A 137 3.55 13.13 -2.34
CA SER A 137 4.89 13.51 -2.78
C SER A 137 5.77 12.29 -3.11
N ASN A 138 6.96 12.55 -3.65
CA ASN A 138 8.04 11.59 -3.70
C ASN A 138 8.98 11.82 -2.51
N VAL A 139 9.69 10.77 -2.13
CA VAL A 139 10.79 10.81 -1.16
C VAL A 139 11.95 9.95 -1.67
N VAL A 140 13.16 10.22 -1.17
CA VAL A 140 14.37 9.49 -1.54
C VAL A 140 15.04 8.92 -0.28
N ARG A 141 15.14 7.59 -0.24
CA ARG A 141 15.89 6.83 0.77
C ARG A 141 16.86 5.93 0.03
N TRP A 142 18.17 6.09 0.24
CA TRP A 142 19.17 5.40 -0.55
C TRP A 142 19.17 3.90 -0.25
N GLU A 143 18.59 3.10 -1.17
CA GLU A 143 18.36 1.66 -0.97
C GLU A 143 19.45 0.84 -1.67
N LEU A 144 20.10 -0.05 -0.92
CA LEU A 144 21.17 -0.91 -1.43
C LEU A 144 20.67 -2.11 -2.25
N ARG A 145 19.46 -2.60 -1.94
CA ARG A 145 18.85 -3.78 -2.58
C ARG A 145 17.47 -3.45 -3.14
N PRO A 146 17.40 -2.60 -4.18
CA PRO A 146 16.13 -2.11 -4.68
C PRO A 146 15.29 -3.22 -5.33
N ARG A 147 13.96 -3.11 -5.17
CA ARG A 147 12.93 -3.90 -5.85
C ARG A 147 11.80 -2.96 -6.22
N LEU A 148 11.38 -2.97 -7.49
CA LEU A 148 10.31 -2.12 -8.00
C LEU A 148 9.06 -2.20 -7.09
N PHE A 149 8.49 -1.06 -6.74
CA PHE A 149 7.38 -0.84 -5.80
C PHE A 149 7.66 -1.21 -4.33
N LEU A 150 8.41 -2.25 -4.02
CA LEU A 150 8.60 -2.76 -2.66
C LEU A 150 9.67 -2.01 -1.88
N ARG A 151 10.81 -1.83 -2.51
CA ARG A 151 11.99 -1.13 -1.99
C ARG A 151 12.66 -0.37 -3.12
N SER A 152 12.36 0.90 -3.28
CA SER A 152 13.02 1.76 -4.26
C SER A 152 13.67 2.94 -3.59
N SER A 153 14.76 3.44 -4.17
CA SER A 153 15.47 4.61 -3.63
C SER A 153 14.62 5.86 -3.74
N GLU A 154 13.82 5.98 -4.78
CA GLU A 154 12.78 6.99 -4.92
C GLU A 154 11.42 6.30 -5.03
N PHE A 155 10.44 6.79 -4.30
CA PHE A 155 9.07 6.28 -4.35
C PHE A 155 8.04 7.39 -4.08
N LEU A 156 6.83 7.15 -4.54
CA LEU A 156 5.69 8.01 -4.25
C LEU A 156 4.98 7.52 -3.00
N TRP A 157 4.49 8.45 -2.23
CA TRP A 157 3.74 8.15 -1.03
C TRP A 157 2.75 9.25 -0.66
N GLN A 158 1.97 8.96 0.32
CA GLN A 158 1.21 9.90 1.11
C GLN A 158 1.85 9.94 2.50
N GLU A 159 2.04 11.13 3.02
CA GLU A 159 2.44 11.38 4.39
C GLU A 159 1.52 12.42 5.02
N GLY A 160 1.05 12.11 6.22
CA GLY A 160 0.27 13.04 7.00
C GLY A 160 1.01 13.45 8.27
N HIS A 161 0.81 14.69 8.68
CA HIS A 161 1.45 15.27 9.86
C HIS A 161 0.44 16.14 10.58
N THR A 162 0.30 15.92 11.88
CA THR A 162 -0.70 16.64 12.68
C THR A 162 -0.13 17.23 13.96
N ALA A 163 -0.73 18.31 14.43
CA ALA A 163 -0.44 18.89 15.73
C ALA A 163 -1.74 19.10 16.52
N HIS A 164 -1.71 18.79 17.80
CA HIS A 164 -2.86 18.79 18.71
C HIS A 164 -2.48 19.43 20.04
N ALA A 165 -3.50 19.95 20.75
CA ALA A 165 -3.31 20.52 22.08
C ALA A 165 -3.14 19.44 23.17
N SER A 166 -3.63 18.22 22.96
CA SER A 166 -3.55 17.15 23.95
C SER A 166 -3.05 15.83 23.36
N TYR A 167 -2.42 15.01 24.21
CA TYR A 167 -2.06 13.63 23.84
C TYR A 167 -3.27 12.81 23.43
N LYS A 168 -4.37 12.96 24.18
CA LYS A 168 -5.61 12.21 23.91
C LYS A 168 -6.13 12.46 22.49
N ASP A 169 -6.13 13.71 22.04
CA ASP A 169 -6.63 14.07 20.72
C ASP A 169 -5.66 13.61 19.62
N ALA A 170 -4.34 13.72 19.84
CA ALA A 170 -3.33 13.22 18.90
C ALA A 170 -3.43 11.71 18.73
N ASN A 171 -3.52 10.94 19.81
CA ASN A 171 -3.69 9.49 19.79
C ASN A 171 -5.00 9.07 19.12
N ALA A 172 -6.12 9.70 19.47
CA ALA A 172 -7.42 9.41 18.86
C ALA A 172 -7.40 9.67 17.35
N PHE A 173 -6.74 10.74 16.91
CA PHE A 173 -6.64 11.04 15.48
C PHE A 173 -5.72 10.06 14.74
N ALA A 174 -4.55 9.73 15.28
CA ALA A 174 -3.64 8.73 14.69
C ALA A 174 -4.32 7.35 14.60
N THR A 175 -5.07 6.94 15.62
CA THR A 175 -5.86 5.71 15.63
C THR A 175 -6.97 5.76 14.59
N LYS A 176 -7.69 6.88 14.47
CA LYS A 176 -8.72 7.09 13.45
C LYS A 176 -8.15 6.93 12.04
N ILE A 177 -7.02 7.54 11.72
CA ILE A 177 -6.33 7.37 10.43
C ILE A 177 -6.01 5.89 10.20
N HIS A 178 -5.47 5.22 11.21
CA HIS A 178 -5.07 3.82 11.06
C HIS A 178 -6.26 2.88 10.78
N LEU A 179 -7.37 3.05 11.48
CA LEU A 179 -8.55 2.18 11.41
C LEU A 179 -9.52 2.59 10.30
N GLU A 180 -9.87 3.89 10.22
CA GLU A 180 -10.96 4.35 9.34
C GLU A 180 -10.44 4.77 7.94
N VAL A 181 -9.15 5.06 7.79
CA VAL A 181 -8.55 5.38 6.49
C VAL A 181 -7.78 4.19 5.94
N TYR A 182 -6.73 3.75 6.65
CA TYR A 182 -5.86 2.70 6.12
C TYR A 182 -6.51 1.33 6.11
N ASN A 183 -7.04 0.89 7.24
CA ASN A 183 -7.67 -0.44 7.29
C ASN A 183 -8.90 -0.51 6.38
N ASP A 184 -9.76 0.52 6.37
CA ASP A 184 -10.91 0.56 5.46
C ASP A 184 -10.48 0.51 3.98
N PHE A 185 -9.43 1.25 3.61
CA PHE A 185 -8.88 1.19 2.26
C PHE A 185 -8.32 -0.20 1.94
N LEU A 186 -7.54 -0.80 2.86
CA LEU A 186 -6.95 -2.12 2.66
C LEU A 186 -8.00 -3.20 2.47
N GLU A 187 -9.01 -3.24 3.33
CA GLU A 187 -10.09 -4.25 3.25
C GLU A 187 -11.02 -4.01 2.07
N ASN A 188 -11.56 -2.81 1.95
CA ASN A 188 -12.65 -2.53 1.03
C ASN A 188 -12.20 -2.19 -0.40
N VAL A 189 -11.00 -1.64 -0.58
CA VAL A 189 -10.50 -1.21 -1.89
C VAL A 189 -9.43 -2.15 -2.43
N LEU A 190 -8.40 -2.43 -1.62
CA LEU A 190 -7.30 -3.32 -2.00
C LEU A 190 -7.66 -4.81 -1.85
N ALA A 191 -8.75 -5.14 -1.16
CA ALA A 191 -9.15 -6.50 -0.79
C ALA A 191 -8.03 -7.24 0.00
N ALA A 192 -7.33 -6.53 0.87
CA ALA A 192 -6.18 -7.00 1.63
C ALA A 192 -6.49 -7.09 3.12
N PRO A 193 -6.72 -8.26 3.68
CA PRO A 193 -6.79 -8.47 5.13
C PRO A 193 -5.40 -8.29 5.74
N THR A 194 -5.34 -7.62 6.90
CA THR A 194 -4.10 -7.35 7.62
C THR A 194 -4.23 -7.62 9.11
N TYR A 195 -3.10 -7.91 9.76
CA TYR A 195 -2.99 -7.79 11.21
C TYR A 195 -2.75 -6.33 11.56
N LEU A 196 -3.64 -5.75 12.35
CA LEU A 196 -3.49 -4.41 12.92
C LEU A 196 -2.90 -4.53 14.31
N GLY A 197 -1.86 -3.79 14.59
CA GLY A 197 -1.21 -3.83 15.89
C GLY A 197 -0.22 -2.69 16.07
N ILE A 198 0.54 -2.72 17.14
CA ILE A 198 1.61 -1.76 17.41
C ILE A 198 2.98 -2.42 17.27
N LYS A 199 3.98 -1.64 16.93
CA LYS A 199 5.38 -2.10 16.88
C LYS A 199 5.97 -2.21 18.29
N PRO A 200 6.78 -3.27 18.59
CA PRO A 200 7.59 -3.27 19.79
C PRO A 200 8.61 -2.13 19.75
N ALA A 201 9.17 -1.77 20.90
CA ALA A 201 10.12 -0.65 21.01
C ALA A 201 11.28 -0.72 20.01
N SER A 202 11.78 -1.94 19.75
CA SER A 202 12.91 -2.21 18.84
C SER A 202 12.62 -1.95 17.35
N GLU A 203 11.33 -1.87 16.95
CA GLU A 203 10.88 -1.75 15.56
C GLU A 203 10.05 -0.45 15.34
N ARG A 204 9.97 0.43 16.34
CA ARG A 204 9.26 1.72 16.24
C ARG A 204 9.98 2.68 15.31
N PHE A 205 9.22 3.59 14.74
CA PHE A 205 9.77 4.75 14.06
C PHE A 205 10.57 5.59 15.07
N ALA A 206 11.78 6.02 14.67
CA ALA A 206 12.64 6.82 15.52
C ALA A 206 11.93 8.10 15.98
N GLY A 207 11.94 8.37 17.28
CA GLY A 207 11.24 9.50 17.90
C GLY A 207 9.75 9.28 18.17
N ALA A 208 9.14 8.19 17.72
CA ALA A 208 7.77 7.86 18.06
C ALA A 208 7.67 7.23 19.46
N ILE A 209 6.66 7.61 20.21
CA ILE A 209 6.31 6.96 21.49
C ILE A 209 5.50 5.67 21.24
N ASN A 210 4.79 5.61 20.10
CA ASN A 210 4.09 4.42 19.65
C ASN A 210 4.02 4.42 18.12
N SER A 211 3.93 3.21 17.51
CA SER A 211 3.79 3.04 16.05
C SER A 211 2.78 1.96 15.75
N MET A 212 1.66 2.33 15.17
CA MET A 212 0.64 1.41 14.66
C MET A 212 1.04 0.92 13.28
N THR A 213 0.71 -0.32 12.95
CA THR A 213 1.07 -0.96 11.68
C THR A 213 -0.05 -1.86 11.17
N ALA A 214 -0.16 -1.96 9.83
CA ALA A 214 -1.00 -2.91 9.13
C ALA A 214 -0.10 -3.89 8.36
N GLU A 215 -0.11 -5.15 8.75
CA GLU A 215 0.77 -6.20 8.24
C GLU A 215 -0.02 -7.22 7.41
N GLY A 216 0.22 -7.23 6.10
CA GLY A 216 -0.40 -8.18 5.18
C GLY A 216 0.48 -9.41 4.95
N MET A 217 -0.12 -10.57 4.70
CA MET A 217 0.58 -11.78 4.28
C MET A 217 0.56 -11.91 2.77
N MET A 218 1.73 -11.99 2.15
CA MET A 218 1.87 -12.24 0.71
C MET A 218 1.70 -13.73 0.39
N ARG A 219 1.57 -14.10 -0.88
CA ARG A 219 1.33 -15.51 -1.26
C ARG A 219 2.47 -16.46 -0.90
N ASP A 220 3.68 -15.94 -0.74
CA ASP A 220 4.84 -16.72 -0.27
C ASP A 220 4.98 -16.76 1.26
N GLY A 221 3.94 -16.43 2.01
CA GLY A 221 3.89 -16.46 3.47
C GLY A 221 4.60 -15.30 4.17
N LYS A 222 5.29 -14.41 3.44
CA LYS A 222 6.01 -13.28 4.05
C LYS A 222 5.13 -12.09 4.34
N ALA A 223 5.51 -11.33 5.37
CA ALA A 223 4.85 -10.11 5.75
C ALA A 223 5.23 -8.94 4.83
N LEU A 224 4.25 -8.08 4.55
CA LEU A 224 4.46 -6.77 3.97
C LEU A 224 3.75 -5.72 4.83
N GLN A 225 4.52 -4.75 5.32
CA GLN A 225 3.95 -3.58 5.99
C GLN A 225 3.26 -2.68 4.95
N MET A 226 1.95 -2.52 5.08
CA MET A 226 1.11 -1.81 4.11
C MET A 226 0.94 -0.34 4.44
N ALA A 227 0.78 -0.01 5.73
CA ALA A 227 0.61 1.37 6.22
C ALA A 227 1.09 1.48 7.66
N THR A 228 1.44 2.69 8.09
CA THR A 228 1.82 3.01 9.47
C THR A 228 1.24 4.33 9.94
N SER A 229 1.00 4.41 11.25
CA SER A 229 0.65 5.65 11.93
C SER A 229 1.50 5.76 13.21
N HIS A 230 2.09 6.93 13.45
CA HIS A 230 3.04 7.15 14.53
C HIS A 230 2.51 8.21 15.50
N GLU A 231 2.52 7.89 16.77
CA GLU A 231 2.35 8.84 17.85
C GLU A 231 3.73 9.39 18.21
N LEU A 232 3.98 10.65 17.89
CA LEU A 232 5.27 11.30 18.12
C LEU A 232 5.40 11.94 19.49
N GLY A 233 4.28 11.99 20.25
CA GLY A 233 4.23 12.68 21.53
C GLY A 233 4.62 14.15 21.36
N GLN A 234 5.58 14.61 22.14
CA GLN A 234 6.14 15.96 22.08
C GLN A 234 7.60 15.98 21.57
N ASN A 235 8.14 14.85 21.10
CA ASN A 235 9.57 14.77 20.74
C ASN A 235 9.90 15.70 19.57
N PHE A 236 9.14 15.62 18.48
CA PHE A 236 9.33 16.53 17.34
C PHE A 236 8.89 17.97 17.67
N ALA A 237 7.89 18.16 18.51
CA ALA A 237 7.48 19.49 18.96
C ALA A 237 8.61 20.20 19.71
N ARG A 238 9.40 19.50 20.52
CA ARG A 238 10.59 20.06 21.18
C ARG A 238 11.71 20.37 20.18
N ALA A 239 11.94 19.46 19.21
CA ALA A 239 13.01 19.64 18.21
C ALA A 239 12.77 20.86 17.31
N PHE A 240 11.52 21.21 17.03
CA PHE A 240 11.14 22.28 16.12
C PHE A 240 10.40 23.45 16.78
N ASP A 241 10.36 23.49 18.12
CA ASP A 241 9.74 24.57 18.91
C ASP A 241 8.26 24.78 18.54
N ILE A 242 7.48 23.70 18.38
CA ILE A 242 6.07 23.77 18.03
C ILE A 242 5.24 24.02 19.29
N TYR A 243 5.08 25.29 19.63
CA TYR A 243 4.31 25.76 20.80
C TYR A 243 2.99 26.41 20.36
N PHE A 244 2.00 26.34 21.23
CA PHE A 244 0.79 27.13 21.13
C PHE A 244 0.52 27.87 22.44
N GLN A 245 -0.21 28.99 22.36
CA GLN A 245 -0.70 29.68 23.53
C GLN A 245 -2.03 29.04 23.95
N SER A 246 -2.11 28.53 25.18
CA SER A 246 -3.33 27.96 25.76
C SER A 246 -4.40 29.03 26.04
N GLU A 247 -5.61 28.62 26.40
CA GLU A 247 -6.69 29.54 26.79
C GLU A 247 -6.30 30.41 27.98
N GLU A 248 -5.47 29.89 28.88
CA GLU A 248 -4.93 30.59 30.04
C GLU A 248 -3.74 31.49 29.71
N GLY A 249 -3.32 31.56 28.45
CA GLY A 249 -2.20 32.38 27.98
C GLY A 249 -0.82 31.80 28.28
N GLN A 250 -0.71 30.49 28.54
CA GLN A 250 0.55 29.82 28.77
C GLN A 250 1.06 29.21 27.46
N ALA A 251 2.40 29.19 27.27
CA ALA A 251 3.00 28.52 26.16
C ALA A 251 3.13 27.02 26.45
N GLU A 252 2.52 26.19 25.60
CA GLU A 252 2.50 24.74 25.73
C GLU A 252 3.00 24.08 24.46
N LEU A 253 3.74 22.95 24.58
CA LEU A 253 4.17 22.14 23.45
C LEU A 253 3.01 21.35 22.87
N CYS A 254 2.90 21.34 21.54
CA CYS A 254 1.96 20.49 20.84
C CYS A 254 2.27 19.00 21.00
N PHE A 255 1.24 18.17 20.89
CA PHE A 255 1.37 16.74 20.64
C PHE A 255 1.25 16.50 19.14
N THR A 256 2.17 15.72 18.56
CA THR A 256 2.23 15.50 17.12
C THR A 256 2.03 14.03 16.74
N SER A 257 1.54 13.81 15.54
CA SER A 257 1.48 12.48 14.92
C SER A 257 1.91 12.56 13.46
N SER A 258 2.43 11.43 12.92
CA SER A 258 2.65 11.27 11.49
C SER A 258 2.12 9.92 11.02
N TRP A 259 1.78 9.82 9.74
CA TRP A 259 1.21 8.60 9.17
C TRP A 259 1.47 8.54 7.67
N GLY A 260 1.66 7.33 7.13
CA GLY A 260 2.07 7.19 5.74
C GLY A 260 1.74 5.84 5.10
N ALA A 261 1.54 5.92 3.78
CA ALA A 261 1.39 4.79 2.89
C ALA A 261 1.99 5.11 1.51
N SER A 262 2.59 4.13 0.85
CA SER A 262 3.39 4.36 -0.36
C SER A 262 2.98 3.46 -1.52
N THR A 263 3.62 3.66 -2.67
CA THR A 263 3.55 2.76 -3.83
C THR A 263 3.90 1.31 -3.51
N ARG A 264 4.42 1.01 -2.29
CA ARG A 264 4.57 -0.36 -1.80
C ARG A 264 3.25 -1.14 -1.84
N MET A 265 2.10 -0.48 -1.67
CA MET A 265 0.78 -1.12 -1.80
C MET A 265 0.50 -1.66 -3.20
N VAL A 266 1.11 -1.09 -4.26
CA VAL A 266 1.04 -1.66 -5.61
C VAL A 266 1.78 -3.00 -5.65
N GLY A 267 2.97 -3.07 -5.03
CA GLY A 267 3.69 -4.34 -4.86
C GLY A 267 2.89 -5.35 -4.03
N GLY A 268 2.24 -4.88 -2.97
CA GLY A 268 1.32 -5.68 -2.14
C GLY A 268 0.17 -6.25 -2.95
N LEU A 269 -0.50 -5.45 -3.79
CA LEU A 269 -1.55 -5.90 -4.70
C LEU A 269 -1.06 -7.06 -5.59
N ILE A 270 0.11 -6.90 -6.19
CA ILE A 270 0.70 -7.93 -7.08
C ILE A 270 0.93 -9.22 -6.31
N MET A 271 1.61 -9.15 -5.16
CA MET A 271 2.00 -10.34 -4.38
C MET A 271 0.85 -11.01 -3.63
N LEU A 272 -0.19 -10.25 -3.30
CA LEU A 272 -1.35 -10.76 -2.57
C LEU A 272 -2.35 -11.46 -3.49
N HIS A 273 -2.61 -10.91 -4.67
CA HIS A 273 -3.69 -11.35 -5.55
C HIS A 273 -3.22 -12.02 -6.84
N GLY A 274 -2.06 -11.64 -7.37
CA GLY A 274 -1.54 -12.21 -8.62
C GLY A 274 -1.35 -13.72 -8.55
N ASP A 275 -1.42 -14.37 -9.72
CA ASP A 275 -1.25 -15.82 -9.91
C ASP A 275 -0.26 -16.12 -11.04
N ASP A 276 -0.16 -17.37 -11.46
CA ASP A 276 0.77 -17.80 -12.54
C ASP A 276 0.37 -17.28 -13.93
N ASP A 277 -0.85 -16.74 -14.08
CA ASP A 277 -1.32 -16.09 -15.31
C ASP A 277 -1.14 -14.56 -15.30
N GLY A 278 -0.73 -13.97 -14.17
CA GLY A 278 -0.41 -12.54 -14.05
C GLY A 278 -1.07 -11.82 -12.89
N LEU A 279 -1.41 -10.54 -13.12
CA LEU A 279 -2.14 -9.74 -12.15
C LEU A 279 -3.58 -10.25 -11.98
N VAL A 280 -4.11 -10.07 -10.78
CA VAL A 280 -5.55 -10.10 -10.47
C VAL A 280 -5.86 -8.80 -9.76
N VAL A 281 -6.45 -7.83 -10.49
CA VAL A 281 -6.65 -6.49 -9.94
C VAL A 281 -8.04 -6.40 -9.29
N PRO A 282 -8.13 -6.00 -8.00
CA PRO A 282 -9.42 -5.77 -7.37
C PRO A 282 -10.28 -4.80 -8.20
N PRO A 283 -11.56 -5.09 -8.45
CA PRO A 283 -12.41 -4.28 -9.31
C PRO A 283 -12.45 -2.79 -8.97
N ARG A 284 -12.36 -2.42 -7.70
CA ARG A 284 -12.34 -1.02 -7.26
C ARG A 284 -11.08 -0.29 -7.72
N LEU A 285 -9.95 -0.98 -7.79
CA LEU A 285 -8.67 -0.44 -8.25
C LEU A 285 -8.41 -0.64 -9.76
N ALA A 286 -9.13 -1.52 -10.44
CA ALA A 286 -8.89 -1.80 -11.85
C ALA A 286 -9.11 -0.57 -12.74
N PRO A 287 -8.11 -0.08 -13.48
CA PRO A 287 -8.29 1.02 -14.43
C PRO A 287 -9.28 0.66 -15.54
N ILE A 288 -9.32 -0.62 -15.88
CA ILE A 288 -10.22 -1.26 -16.83
C ILE A 288 -10.90 -2.39 -16.07
N GLN A 289 -12.22 -2.29 -15.85
CA GLN A 289 -12.98 -3.32 -15.15
C GLN A 289 -13.43 -4.44 -16.08
N ALA A 290 -13.61 -4.10 -17.34
CA ALA A 290 -13.96 -5.08 -18.38
C ALA A 290 -13.25 -4.78 -19.68
N VAL A 291 -12.75 -5.83 -20.34
CA VAL A 291 -12.25 -5.75 -21.71
C VAL A 291 -13.19 -6.51 -22.63
N VAL A 292 -13.56 -5.90 -23.77
CA VAL A 292 -14.39 -6.52 -24.80
C VAL A 292 -13.49 -6.93 -25.96
N ILE A 293 -13.49 -8.22 -26.29
CA ILE A 293 -12.59 -8.80 -27.28
C ILE A 293 -13.40 -9.44 -28.41
N ALA A 294 -13.19 -8.97 -29.64
CA ALA A 294 -13.71 -9.64 -30.84
C ALA A 294 -12.96 -10.96 -31.07
N VAL A 295 -13.67 -12.08 -31.08
CA VAL A 295 -13.08 -13.40 -31.38
C VAL A 295 -12.55 -13.46 -32.83
N ARG A 296 -13.25 -12.77 -33.74
CA ARG A 296 -12.86 -12.57 -35.13
C ARG A 296 -13.06 -11.12 -35.54
N ASP A 297 -12.22 -10.63 -36.40
CA ASP A 297 -12.34 -9.30 -37.00
C ASP A 297 -13.34 -9.34 -38.17
N GLU A 298 -14.63 -9.23 -37.81
CA GLU A 298 -15.77 -9.16 -38.71
C GLU A 298 -16.62 -7.94 -38.33
N SER A 299 -17.21 -7.24 -39.32
CA SER A 299 -17.94 -6.00 -39.09
C SER A 299 -19.06 -6.17 -38.03
N GLU A 300 -19.90 -7.20 -38.14
CA GLU A 300 -20.98 -7.48 -37.21
C GLU A 300 -20.47 -7.72 -35.77
N VAL A 301 -19.30 -8.38 -35.64
CA VAL A 301 -18.66 -8.63 -34.33
C VAL A 301 -18.15 -7.33 -33.74
N ASN A 302 -17.49 -6.51 -34.55
CA ASN A 302 -16.96 -5.22 -34.11
C ASN A 302 -18.11 -4.28 -33.68
N ASP A 303 -19.18 -4.21 -34.46
CA ASP A 303 -20.39 -3.43 -34.11
C ASP A 303 -21.01 -3.91 -32.80
N ALA A 304 -21.00 -5.22 -32.52
CA ALA A 304 -21.46 -5.79 -31.28
C ALA A 304 -20.53 -5.43 -30.10
N CYS A 305 -19.22 -5.46 -30.31
CA CYS A 305 -18.24 -5.00 -29.29
C CYS A 305 -18.48 -3.53 -28.88
N GLU A 306 -18.75 -2.67 -29.86
CA GLU A 306 -19.10 -1.25 -29.58
C GLU A 306 -20.40 -1.13 -28.79
N ARG A 307 -21.46 -1.90 -29.13
CA ARG A 307 -22.72 -1.90 -28.36
C ARG A 307 -22.52 -2.38 -26.92
N VAL A 308 -21.77 -3.47 -26.72
CA VAL A 308 -21.45 -3.97 -25.36
C VAL A 308 -20.66 -2.93 -24.59
N ALA A 309 -19.63 -2.33 -25.18
CA ALA A 309 -18.83 -1.31 -24.51
C ALA A 309 -19.68 -0.07 -24.16
N ALA A 310 -20.60 0.33 -25.06
CA ALA A 310 -21.52 1.44 -24.80
C ALA A 310 -22.45 1.14 -23.62
N SER A 311 -23.01 -0.07 -23.54
CA SER A 311 -23.87 -0.49 -22.43
C SER A 311 -23.12 -0.50 -21.09
N PHE A 312 -21.86 -0.98 -21.07
CA PHE A 312 -20.99 -0.97 -19.89
C PHE A 312 -20.67 0.46 -19.43
N LYS A 313 -20.33 1.35 -20.37
CA LYS A 313 -20.11 2.78 -20.06
C LYS A 313 -21.36 3.43 -19.47
N SER A 314 -22.53 3.12 -20.03
CA SER A 314 -23.82 3.63 -19.52
C SER A 314 -24.13 3.09 -18.12
N ALA A 315 -23.67 1.89 -17.78
CA ALA A 315 -23.75 1.32 -16.44
C ALA A 315 -22.66 1.85 -15.47
N GLY A 316 -21.84 2.82 -15.89
CA GLY A 316 -20.78 3.40 -15.08
C GLY A 316 -19.49 2.58 -14.99
N LEU A 317 -19.33 1.55 -15.81
CA LEU A 317 -18.16 0.67 -15.79
C LEU A 317 -17.02 1.21 -16.66
N ARG A 318 -15.78 1.00 -16.18
CA ARG A 318 -14.55 1.31 -16.91
C ARG A 318 -14.26 0.18 -17.90
N VAL A 319 -14.63 0.38 -19.15
CA VAL A 319 -14.55 -0.64 -20.20
C VAL A 319 -13.59 -0.21 -21.31
N ARG A 320 -12.91 -1.18 -21.88
CA ARG A 320 -12.05 -1.01 -23.06
C ARG A 320 -12.40 -2.05 -24.12
N ILE A 321 -12.43 -1.65 -25.40
CA ILE A 321 -12.46 -2.59 -26.51
C ILE A 321 -11.03 -2.91 -26.90
N ASP A 322 -10.72 -4.18 -27.09
CA ASP A 322 -9.43 -4.61 -27.60
C ASP A 322 -9.41 -4.53 -29.13
N HIS A 323 -8.66 -3.56 -29.63
CA HIS A 323 -8.34 -3.40 -31.05
C HIS A 323 -6.96 -3.98 -31.40
N GLY A 324 -6.38 -4.82 -30.52
CA GLY A 324 -5.04 -5.36 -30.66
C GLY A 324 -4.88 -6.25 -31.87
N ARG A 325 -3.65 -6.31 -32.40
CA ARG A 325 -3.26 -7.20 -33.48
C ARG A 325 -2.81 -8.56 -32.91
N GLY A 326 -3.09 -9.64 -33.62
CA GLY A 326 -2.68 -10.98 -33.23
C GLY A 326 -3.83 -11.95 -33.09
N SER A 327 -3.53 -13.19 -32.74
CA SER A 327 -4.54 -14.22 -32.51
C SER A 327 -5.39 -13.89 -31.26
N PHE A 328 -6.64 -14.35 -31.26
CA PHE A 328 -7.52 -14.20 -30.10
C PHE A 328 -6.86 -14.68 -28.81
N GLY A 329 -6.26 -15.89 -28.81
CA GLY A 329 -5.61 -16.43 -27.61
C GLY A 329 -4.48 -15.54 -27.08
N ARG A 330 -3.63 -14.96 -27.96
CA ARG A 330 -2.60 -14.03 -27.51
C ARG A 330 -3.20 -12.78 -26.83
N ARG A 331 -4.22 -12.19 -27.43
CA ARG A 331 -4.89 -11.02 -26.87
C ARG A 331 -5.55 -11.33 -25.52
N VAL A 332 -6.12 -12.53 -25.38
CA VAL A 332 -6.63 -13.02 -24.09
C VAL A 332 -5.52 -13.05 -23.05
N THR A 333 -4.39 -13.70 -23.35
CA THR A 333 -3.22 -13.77 -22.44
C THR A 333 -2.69 -12.38 -22.07
N ASP A 334 -2.58 -11.45 -23.02
CA ASP A 334 -2.11 -10.08 -22.74
C ASP A 334 -3.01 -9.35 -21.71
N TRP A 335 -4.33 -9.59 -21.74
CA TRP A 335 -5.27 -9.01 -20.78
C TRP A 335 -5.35 -9.78 -19.45
N GLU A 336 -5.11 -11.10 -19.46
CA GLU A 336 -4.97 -11.92 -18.26
C GLU A 336 -3.75 -11.49 -17.45
N ILE A 337 -2.61 -11.28 -18.11
CA ILE A 337 -1.39 -10.76 -17.46
C ILE A 337 -1.66 -9.38 -16.79
N LYS A 338 -2.45 -8.53 -17.41
CA LYS A 338 -2.87 -7.22 -16.85
C LYS A 338 -3.90 -7.31 -15.74
N GLY A 339 -4.49 -8.49 -15.53
CA GLY A 339 -5.42 -8.74 -14.43
C GLY A 339 -6.75 -7.99 -14.53
N VAL A 340 -7.24 -7.75 -15.75
CA VAL A 340 -8.55 -7.10 -15.94
C VAL A 340 -9.65 -7.99 -15.39
N PRO A 341 -10.50 -7.51 -14.45
CA PRO A 341 -11.44 -8.35 -13.71
C PRO A 341 -12.43 -9.15 -14.58
N LEU A 342 -12.91 -8.54 -15.67
CA LEU A 342 -13.88 -9.17 -16.56
C LEU A 342 -13.42 -9.12 -18.02
N ARG A 343 -13.62 -10.21 -18.73
CA ARG A 343 -13.42 -10.29 -20.18
C ARG A 343 -14.74 -10.67 -20.85
N VAL A 344 -15.17 -9.85 -21.81
CA VAL A 344 -16.31 -10.16 -22.68
C VAL A 344 -15.79 -10.64 -24.02
N GLU A 345 -16.09 -11.88 -24.39
CA GLU A 345 -15.74 -12.48 -25.67
C GLU A 345 -16.95 -12.40 -26.61
N VAL A 346 -16.76 -11.74 -27.76
CA VAL A 346 -17.81 -11.56 -28.76
C VAL A 346 -17.45 -12.39 -29.99
N GLY A 347 -18.15 -13.50 -30.17
CA GLY A 347 -17.93 -14.42 -31.27
C GLY A 347 -19.09 -14.41 -32.30
N PRO A 348 -18.82 -14.70 -33.59
CA PRO A 348 -19.86 -14.69 -34.62
C PRO A 348 -20.94 -15.77 -34.42
N ARG A 349 -20.63 -16.87 -33.71
CA ARG A 349 -21.59 -17.92 -33.38
C ARG A 349 -22.54 -17.45 -32.28
N ASP A 350 -21.97 -16.91 -31.20
CA ASP A 350 -22.71 -16.43 -30.03
C ASP A 350 -23.65 -15.27 -30.43
N LEU A 351 -23.17 -14.40 -31.34
CA LEU A 351 -23.97 -13.29 -31.84
C LEU A 351 -25.23 -13.74 -32.62
N LYS A 352 -25.18 -14.86 -33.35
CA LYS A 352 -26.36 -15.40 -34.04
C LYS A 352 -27.43 -15.84 -33.05
N GLU A 353 -27.05 -16.19 -31.83
CA GLU A 353 -27.92 -16.55 -30.72
C GLU A 353 -28.28 -15.34 -29.82
N GLY A 354 -27.73 -14.15 -30.13
CA GLY A 354 -27.94 -12.93 -29.36
C GLY A 354 -27.21 -12.90 -28.00
N VAL A 355 -26.16 -13.71 -27.86
CA VAL A 355 -25.41 -13.86 -26.61
C VAL A 355 -23.95 -13.50 -26.77
N VAL A 356 -23.27 -13.28 -25.62
CA VAL A 356 -21.84 -13.10 -25.47
C VAL A 356 -21.32 -13.93 -24.30
N SER A 357 -20.02 -14.21 -24.26
CA SER A 357 -19.38 -14.88 -23.15
C SER A 357 -18.73 -13.86 -22.22
N LEU A 358 -19.01 -13.94 -20.93
CA LEU A 358 -18.42 -13.13 -19.87
C LEU A 358 -17.57 -14.02 -18.96
N VAL A 359 -16.28 -13.70 -18.81
CA VAL A 359 -15.29 -14.51 -18.08
C VAL A 359 -14.72 -13.70 -16.94
N ARG A 360 -14.69 -14.28 -15.74
CA ARG A 360 -14.04 -13.70 -14.55
C ARG A 360 -12.54 -14.03 -14.57
N ARG A 361 -11.69 -13.05 -14.22
CA ARG A 361 -10.25 -13.24 -14.15
C ARG A 361 -9.81 -13.99 -12.89
N ASP A 362 -10.48 -13.79 -11.76
CA ASP A 362 -10.09 -14.30 -10.45
C ASP A 362 -10.24 -15.83 -10.31
N ASN A 363 -11.23 -16.41 -10.95
CA ASN A 363 -11.52 -17.86 -10.84
C ASN A 363 -11.76 -18.57 -12.18
N GLY A 364 -11.67 -17.85 -13.29
CA GLY A 364 -11.84 -18.39 -14.65
C GLY A 364 -13.27 -18.78 -15.01
N SER A 365 -14.29 -18.52 -14.15
CA SER A 365 -15.68 -18.88 -14.44
C SER A 365 -16.20 -18.11 -15.66
N LYS A 366 -17.02 -18.80 -16.46
CA LYS A 366 -17.55 -18.30 -17.72
C LYS A 366 -19.08 -18.38 -17.74
N LEU A 367 -19.71 -17.27 -18.08
CA LEU A 367 -21.17 -17.15 -18.25
C LEU A 367 -21.48 -16.83 -19.71
N THR A 368 -22.58 -17.39 -20.24
CA THR A 368 -23.15 -16.98 -21.52
C THR A 368 -24.39 -16.15 -21.26
N LEU A 369 -24.42 -14.92 -21.74
CA LEU A 369 -25.43 -13.91 -21.37
C LEU A 369 -25.97 -13.23 -22.64
N SER A 370 -27.24 -12.85 -22.62
CA SER A 370 -27.78 -12.01 -23.68
C SER A 370 -27.18 -10.60 -23.62
N LEU A 371 -27.11 -9.93 -24.74
CA LEU A 371 -26.61 -8.56 -24.86
C LEU A 371 -27.35 -7.56 -23.95
N ASP A 372 -28.61 -7.82 -23.65
CA ASP A 372 -29.46 -6.91 -22.87
C ASP A 372 -29.14 -6.92 -21.37
N VAL A 373 -28.64 -8.04 -20.84
CA VAL A 373 -28.39 -8.20 -19.39
C VAL A 373 -26.89 -8.17 -19.02
N VAL A 374 -26.00 -8.23 -20.01
CA VAL A 374 -24.56 -8.41 -19.74
C VAL A 374 -23.96 -7.28 -18.91
N ALA A 375 -24.39 -6.04 -19.09
CA ALA A 375 -23.87 -4.89 -18.37
C ALA A 375 -24.28 -4.90 -16.88
N GLU A 376 -25.55 -5.23 -16.59
CA GLU A 376 -26.03 -5.32 -15.21
C GLU A 376 -25.40 -6.52 -14.48
N THR A 377 -25.32 -7.67 -15.17
CA THR A 377 -24.62 -8.84 -14.62
C THR A 377 -23.15 -8.54 -14.36
N ALA A 378 -22.46 -7.84 -15.26
CA ALA A 378 -21.06 -7.45 -15.07
C ALA A 378 -20.90 -6.58 -13.81
N ARG A 379 -21.81 -5.65 -13.55
CA ARG A 379 -21.79 -4.80 -12.34
C ARG A 379 -21.89 -5.63 -11.07
N THR A 380 -22.81 -6.57 -11.01
CA THR A 380 -22.97 -7.49 -9.88
C THR A 380 -21.73 -8.36 -9.68
N LEU A 381 -21.20 -8.94 -10.77
CA LEU A 381 -19.99 -9.78 -10.71
C LEU A 381 -18.75 -9.02 -10.21
N LEU A 382 -18.61 -7.73 -10.53
CA LEU A 382 -17.48 -6.94 -10.02
C LEU A 382 -17.54 -6.79 -8.50
N GLU A 383 -18.71 -6.63 -7.90
CA GLU A 383 -18.84 -6.62 -6.43
C GLU A 383 -18.58 -8.01 -5.83
N GLU A 384 -19.04 -9.08 -6.48
CA GLU A 384 -18.73 -10.45 -6.06
C GLU A 384 -17.23 -10.74 -6.14
N ILE A 385 -16.54 -10.35 -7.23
CA ILE A 385 -15.09 -10.51 -7.38
C ILE A 385 -14.36 -9.79 -6.25
N GLN A 386 -14.72 -8.54 -5.94
CA GLN A 386 -14.14 -7.77 -4.86
C GLN A 386 -14.23 -8.51 -3.51
N PHE A 387 -15.41 -9.05 -3.21
CA PHE A 387 -15.69 -9.80 -2.00
C PHE A 387 -14.95 -11.15 -1.96
N ASP A 388 -14.99 -11.90 -3.06
CA ASP A 388 -14.33 -13.21 -3.16
C ASP A 388 -12.79 -13.08 -3.01
N MET A 389 -12.20 -12.05 -3.61
CA MET A 389 -10.76 -11.77 -3.49
C MET A 389 -10.37 -11.49 -2.03
N PHE A 390 -11.16 -10.68 -1.31
CA PHE A 390 -10.93 -10.41 0.11
C PHE A 390 -11.03 -11.68 0.95
N ASN A 391 -12.09 -12.47 0.75
CA ASN A 391 -12.30 -13.70 1.51
C ASN A 391 -11.23 -14.76 1.25
N ALA A 392 -10.78 -14.90 0.00
CA ALA A 392 -9.69 -15.81 -0.35
C ALA A 392 -8.37 -15.39 0.32
N ALA A 393 -8.06 -14.10 0.35
CA ALA A 393 -6.90 -13.58 1.05
C ALA A 393 -7.03 -13.75 2.57
N LYS A 394 -8.21 -13.53 3.15
CA LYS A 394 -8.50 -13.70 4.58
C LYS A 394 -8.38 -15.16 5.02
N ALA A 395 -8.90 -16.09 4.24
CA ALA A 395 -8.75 -17.51 4.49
C ALA A 395 -7.26 -17.91 4.48
N ARG A 396 -6.50 -17.47 3.45
CA ARG A 396 -5.06 -17.74 3.39
C ARG A 396 -4.30 -17.18 4.59
N LEU A 397 -4.60 -15.93 5.03
CA LEU A 397 -4.01 -15.34 6.23
C LEU A 397 -4.29 -16.19 7.47
N ALA A 398 -5.53 -16.65 7.65
CA ALA A 398 -5.92 -17.47 8.79
C ALA A 398 -5.27 -18.87 8.76
N ASP A 399 -5.29 -19.52 7.60
CA ASP A 399 -4.77 -20.89 7.43
C ASP A 399 -3.25 -20.97 7.60
N ASN A 400 -2.53 -19.88 7.35
CA ASN A 400 -1.07 -19.80 7.45
C ASN A 400 -0.59 -18.95 8.64
N THR A 401 -1.45 -18.73 9.64
CA THR A 401 -1.06 -18.15 10.93
C THR A 401 -1.17 -19.21 12.01
N HIS A 402 -0.06 -19.56 12.64
CA HIS A 402 0.03 -20.66 13.59
C HIS A 402 0.24 -20.15 15.01
N ASP A 403 -0.61 -20.60 15.95
CA ASP A 403 -0.39 -20.39 17.38
C ASP A 403 0.69 -21.33 17.88
N VAL A 404 1.73 -20.78 18.49
CA VAL A 404 2.90 -21.51 18.95
C VAL A 404 3.27 -21.13 20.40
N ALA A 405 3.99 -22.00 21.09
CA ALA A 405 4.26 -21.85 22.53
C ALA A 405 5.58 -21.11 22.82
N ASN A 406 6.54 -21.10 21.90
CA ASN A 406 7.89 -20.57 22.14
C ASN A 406 8.58 -20.09 20.85
N VAL A 407 9.74 -19.42 21.00
CA VAL A 407 10.51 -18.84 19.93
C VAL A 407 11.03 -19.88 18.91
N ALA A 408 11.32 -21.11 19.34
CA ALA A 408 11.81 -22.15 18.43
C ALA A 408 10.70 -22.59 17.48
N GLU A 409 9.49 -22.88 18.00
CA GLU A 409 8.31 -23.17 17.19
C GLU A 409 7.92 -22.00 16.30
N ALA A 410 8.04 -20.75 16.81
CA ALA A 410 7.78 -19.55 16.04
C ALA A 410 8.77 -19.40 14.86
N THR A 411 10.03 -19.79 15.05
CA THR A 411 11.04 -19.78 13.99
C THR A 411 10.68 -20.76 12.86
N GLU A 412 10.22 -21.96 13.22
CA GLU A 412 9.78 -22.96 12.24
C GLU A 412 8.52 -22.52 11.48
N ALA A 413 7.49 -22.08 12.21
CA ALA A 413 6.23 -21.65 11.61
C ALA A 413 6.37 -20.40 10.70
N ALA A 414 7.30 -19.49 11.03
CA ALA A 414 7.54 -18.28 10.26
C ALA A 414 8.39 -18.48 8.98
N GLU A 415 8.79 -19.72 8.66
CA GLU A 415 9.43 -20.01 7.36
C GLU A 415 8.48 -19.77 6.19
N ASP A 416 7.23 -20.22 6.30
CA ASP A 416 6.24 -20.22 5.22
C ASP A 416 4.92 -19.51 5.61
N GLY A 417 4.90 -18.76 6.72
CA GLY A 417 3.70 -18.10 7.21
C GLY A 417 3.96 -17.14 8.37
N PHE A 418 2.95 -16.98 9.20
CA PHE A 418 3.03 -16.17 10.42
C PHE A 418 2.96 -17.09 11.65
N ALA A 419 3.71 -16.75 12.68
CA ALA A 419 3.54 -17.35 14.00
C ALA A 419 2.98 -16.31 14.97
N ARG A 420 2.06 -16.76 15.84
CA ARG A 420 1.49 -15.97 16.93
C ARG A 420 1.82 -16.63 18.26
N LEU A 421 2.41 -15.88 19.17
CA LEU A 421 2.78 -16.37 20.49
C LEU A 421 2.69 -15.25 21.54
N ASP A 422 2.73 -15.66 22.81
CA ASP A 422 2.73 -14.70 23.91
C ASP A 422 3.96 -13.80 23.87
N TRP A 423 3.75 -12.49 23.94
CA TRP A 423 4.83 -11.51 23.91
C TRP A 423 5.84 -11.72 25.05
N SER A 424 5.36 -12.14 26.21
CA SER A 424 6.21 -12.47 27.38
C SER A 424 7.22 -13.61 27.12
N GLN A 425 6.98 -14.46 26.11
CA GLN A 425 7.90 -15.55 25.74
C GLN A 425 9.00 -15.07 24.78
N VAL A 426 8.89 -13.91 24.21
CA VAL A 426 9.83 -13.36 23.22
C VAL A 426 10.81 -12.42 23.91
N GLY A 427 10.38 -11.25 24.36
CA GLY A 427 11.24 -10.22 24.91
C GLY A 427 12.45 -9.89 24.01
N GLU A 428 13.42 -9.14 24.51
CA GLU A 428 14.61 -8.76 23.75
C GLU A 428 15.47 -9.97 23.31
N ALA A 429 15.58 -11.00 24.17
CA ALA A 429 16.37 -12.19 23.84
C ALA A 429 15.71 -13.02 22.73
N GLY A 430 14.40 -13.16 22.74
CA GLY A 430 13.65 -13.83 21.68
C GLY A 430 13.67 -13.06 20.37
N GLU A 431 13.56 -11.73 20.38
CA GLU A 431 13.73 -10.91 19.18
C GLU A 431 15.12 -11.09 18.55
N ALA A 432 16.17 -11.15 19.37
CA ALA A 432 17.53 -11.39 18.89
C ALA A 432 17.66 -12.77 18.22
N GLN A 433 17.04 -13.81 18.78
CA GLN A 433 17.00 -15.16 18.19
C GLN A 433 16.25 -15.19 16.87
N LEU A 434 15.08 -14.57 16.79
CA LEU A 434 14.28 -14.48 15.57
C LEU A 434 15.05 -13.74 14.45
N LYS A 435 15.74 -12.64 14.76
CA LYS A 435 16.55 -11.85 13.80
C LYS A 435 17.67 -12.65 13.15
N VAL A 436 18.25 -13.66 13.82
CA VAL A 436 19.25 -14.55 13.22
C VAL A 436 18.70 -15.29 11.99
N ASN A 437 17.39 -15.59 12.00
CA ASN A 437 16.69 -16.26 10.90
C ASN A 437 15.94 -15.29 9.98
N ALA A 438 16.27 -13.99 10.03
CA ALA A 438 15.58 -12.93 9.29
C ALA A 438 14.07 -12.84 9.58
N ILE A 439 13.64 -13.25 10.78
CA ILE A 439 12.28 -13.15 11.28
C ILE A 439 12.23 -11.95 12.25
N THR A 440 11.16 -11.17 12.17
CA THR A 440 10.96 -10.01 13.04
C THR A 440 9.55 -10.00 13.63
N VAL A 441 9.40 -9.33 14.76
CA VAL A 441 8.08 -9.07 15.34
C VAL A 441 7.38 -8.03 14.45
N ARG A 442 6.29 -8.48 13.82
CA ARG A 442 5.52 -7.62 12.91
C ARG A 442 4.63 -6.65 13.66
N CYS A 443 3.90 -7.16 14.64
CA CYS A 443 3.10 -6.34 15.53
C CYS A 443 2.78 -7.05 16.84
N LEU A 444 2.35 -6.26 17.83
CA LEU A 444 1.75 -6.71 19.07
C LEU A 444 0.24 -6.48 19.01
N GLN A 445 -0.52 -7.43 19.52
CA GLN A 445 -1.99 -7.38 19.63
C GLN A 445 -2.44 -7.85 21.00
N ARG A 446 -3.65 -7.49 21.39
CA ARG A 446 -4.35 -8.22 22.47
C ARG A 446 -4.77 -9.61 21.97
N ARG A 447 -5.07 -10.52 22.88
CA ARG A 447 -5.49 -11.89 22.53
C ARG A 447 -6.75 -11.97 21.67
N ASP A 448 -7.63 -10.96 21.76
CA ASP A 448 -8.82 -10.85 20.93
C ASP A 448 -8.55 -10.27 19.52
N GLY A 449 -7.28 -9.99 19.22
CA GLY A 449 -6.85 -9.38 17.95
C GLY A 449 -6.97 -7.87 17.90
N SER A 450 -7.46 -7.22 18.96
CA SER A 450 -7.54 -5.76 19.01
C SER A 450 -6.17 -5.12 19.22
N MET A 451 -6.02 -3.89 18.77
CA MET A 451 -4.78 -3.13 18.88
C MET A 451 -4.60 -2.59 20.31
N PRO A 452 -3.45 -2.87 20.98
CA PRO A 452 -3.18 -2.36 22.30
C PRO A 452 -2.84 -0.85 22.26
N LEU A 453 -2.94 -0.18 23.39
CA LEU A 453 -2.56 1.23 23.53
C LEU A 453 -1.04 1.42 23.61
N ASN A 454 -0.34 0.44 24.20
CA ASN A 454 1.12 0.43 24.32
C ASN A 454 1.63 -1.00 24.50
N ASP A 455 2.93 -1.20 24.42
CA ASP A 455 3.61 -2.49 24.52
C ASP A 455 3.83 -2.97 25.96
N THR A 456 3.36 -2.25 26.96
CA THR A 456 3.44 -2.60 28.37
C THR A 456 2.11 -3.13 28.94
N GLU A 457 1.08 -3.27 28.11
CA GLU A 457 -0.15 -3.95 28.52
C GLU A 457 0.12 -5.42 28.84
N ASP A 458 -0.61 -5.96 29.80
CA ASP A 458 -0.55 -7.37 30.14
C ASP A 458 -1.18 -8.25 29.03
N ASP A 459 -0.79 -9.51 28.97
CA ASP A 459 -1.38 -10.53 28.09
C ASP A 459 -1.35 -10.21 26.57
N LEU A 460 -0.32 -9.48 26.10
CA LEU A 460 -0.11 -9.27 24.68
C LEU A 460 0.38 -10.53 23.97
N VAL A 461 -0.03 -10.66 22.73
CA VAL A 461 0.55 -11.62 21.76
C VAL A 461 1.30 -10.85 20.69
N CYS A 462 2.34 -11.47 20.14
CA CYS A 462 3.06 -10.94 19.00
C CYS A 462 2.84 -11.80 17.75
N ILE A 463 2.84 -11.14 16.62
CA ILE A 463 2.87 -11.75 15.29
C ILE A 463 4.30 -11.65 14.77
N VAL A 464 4.88 -12.78 14.38
CA VAL A 464 6.25 -12.82 13.83
C VAL A 464 6.25 -13.48 12.45
N SER A 465 7.12 -13.02 11.57
CA SER A 465 7.29 -13.55 10.21
C SER A 465 8.57 -13.01 9.56
N LYS A 466 9.00 -13.67 8.49
CA LYS A 466 9.90 -13.05 7.51
C LYS A 466 9.17 -11.92 6.80
N SER A 467 9.90 -10.91 6.31
CA SER A 467 9.29 -9.73 5.67
C SER A 467 10.06 -9.23 4.45
N TYR A 468 9.36 -8.49 3.62
CA TYR A 468 9.92 -7.78 2.46
C TYR A 468 10.61 -6.47 2.84
#